data_fbd8078e5270ba97f5706c390df86ad7
#
_entry.id   fbd8078e5270ba97f5706c390df86ad7
#
_cell.length_a   1.000
_cell.length_b   1.000
_cell.length_c   1.000
_cell.angle_alpha   90.00
_cell.angle_beta   90.00
_cell.angle_gamma   90.00
#
_symmetry.space_group_name_H-M   'P 1'
#
loop_
_entity.id
_entity.type
_entity.pdbx_description
1 polymer ?
#
loop_
_entity_poly.entity_id
_entity_poly.type
_entity_poly.pdbx_seq_one_letter_code
_entity_poly.pdbx_strand_id
1 'polypeptide(L)'
;TTSQCLLAPHRNQPLDHDSIDHLLKTFFHLKRVVWLDHGNLIGDDTDGHIDTIVRVAPHDTLLYVGCDDPEDEQYEDFQALEKQLQSLFTWEGYPYRLLKLPMPDPIFDEGDRLTTDKDSKGDRLPATYANFLILNKAVIYPTYNQPAKDEEARKQIQLAFPDRDIIGVDSRTIIRQHGSIHCLTMQLPEGALKGDRNDYPEAAQWQT
;
A
#
# COMPACT_ATOMS: atom_id res chain seq x y z
N THR A 1 1.20 -2.09 -11.26
CA THR A 1 1.57 -0.67 -11.16
C THR A 1 0.36 0.24 -11.35
N THR A 2 0.51 1.55 -11.08
CA THR A 2 -0.50 2.56 -11.42
C THR A 2 -0.03 3.40 -12.61
N SER A 3 -0.98 3.85 -13.43
CA SER A 3 -0.72 4.78 -14.53
C SER A 3 -0.25 6.14 -14.01
N GLN A 4 -0.90 6.63 -12.94
CA GLN A 4 -0.54 7.91 -12.33
C GLN A 4 0.92 7.95 -11.91
N CYS A 5 1.42 6.91 -11.24
CA CYS A 5 2.80 6.85 -10.77
C CYS A 5 3.81 6.84 -11.94
N LEU A 6 3.68 5.89 -12.85
CA LEU A 6 4.72 5.70 -13.87
C LEU A 6 4.68 6.75 -15.00
N LEU A 7 3.52 7.35 -15.24
CA LEU A 7 3.36 8.41 -16.24
C LEU A 7 3.49 9.83 -15.66
N ALA A 8 3.80 9.96 -14.35
CA ALA A 8 4.00 11.24 -13.71
C ALA A 8 5.07 12.07 -14.46
N PRO A 9 4.82 13.39 -14.72
CA PRO A 9 5.68 14.21 -15.58
C PRO A 9 7.15 14.30 -15.18
N HIS A 10 7.43 14.11 -13.89
CA HIS A 10 8.79 14.23 -13.31
C HIS A 10 9.47 12.88 -13.07
N ARG A 11 8.84 11.75 -13.46
CA ARG A 11 9.36 10.41 -13.13
C ARG A 11 10.10 9.75 -14.29
N ASN A 12 9.43 9.48 -15.40
CA ASN A 12 9.98 8.66 -16.50
C ASN A 12 9.99 9.39 -17.85
N GLN A 13 9.74 10.68 -17.88
CA GLN A 13 9.70 11.44 -19.12
C GLN A 13 11.07 11.42 -19.85
N PRO A 14 11.09 11.35 -21.18
CA PRO A 14 9.96 11.48 -22.10
C PRO A 14 9.29 10.13 -22.49
N LEU A 15 9.43 9.08 -21.69
CA LEU A 15 8.86 7.76 -22.01
C LEU A 15 7.33 7.78 -21.89
N ASP A 16 6.68 7.16 -22.87
CA ASP A 16 5.24 6.91 -22.86
C ASP A 16 4.89 5.56 -22.23
N HIS A 17 3.59 5.27 -22.11
CA HIS A 17 3.06 4.04 -21.54
C HIS A 17 3.68 2.79 -22.18
N ASP A 18 3.71 2.72 -23.52
CA ASP A 18 4.17 1.52 -24.23
C ASP A 18 5.67 1.29 -24.03
N SER A 19 6.45 2.35 -24.03
CA SER A 19 7.89 2.32 -23.75
C SER A 19 8.18 1.84 -22.34
N ILE A 20 7.46 2.35 -21.34
CA ILE A 20 7.63 1.94 -19.94
C ILE A 20 7.19 0.48 -19.76
N ASP A 21 6.05 0.07 -20.32
CA ASP A 21 5.56 -1.31 -20.27
C ASP A 21 6.57 -2.28 -20.89
N HIS A 22 7.14 -1.93 -22.05
CA HIS A 22 8.19 -2.71 -22.68
C HIS A 22 9.45 -2.84 -21.80
N LEU A 23 9.91 -1.75 -21.20
CA LEU A 23 11.07 -1.75 -20.32
C LEU A 23 10.85 -2.63 -19.09
N LEU A 24 9.70 -2.50 -18.43
CA LEU A 24 9.37 -3.34 -17.26
C LEU A 24 9.33 -4.83 -17.63
N LYS A 25 8.72 -5.19 -18.75
CA LYS A 25 8.71 -6.57 -19.26
C LYS A 25 10.11 -7.08 -19.53
N THR A 26 10.97 -6.25 -20.12
CA THR A 26 12.34 -6.63 -20.46
C THR A 26 13.23 -6.79 -19.24
N PHE A 27 13.26 -5.80 -18.34
CA PHE A 27 14.15 -5.81 -17.18
C PHE A 27 13.78 -6.85 -16.13
N PHE A 28 12.47 -7.05 -15.92
CA PHE A 28 11.98 -8.01 -14.92
C PHE A 28 11.57 -9.35 -15.52
N HIS A 29 11.78 -9.56 -16.82
CA HIS A 29 11.37 -10.79 -17.55
C HIS A 29 9.89 -11.13 -17.37
N LEU A 30 9.03 -10.09 -17.39
CA LEU A 30 7.60 -10.25 -17.18
C LEU A 30 6.87 -10.58 -18.48
N LYS A 31 5.86 -11.43 -18.39
CA LYS A 31 4.94 -11.68 -19.50
C LYS A 31 3.91 -10.55 -19.67
N ARG A 32 3.53 -9.91 -18.56
CA ARG A 32 2.50 -8.86 -18.53
C ARG A 32 2.77 -7.90 -17.37
N VAL A 33 2.46 -6.63 -17.58
CA VAL A 33 2.29 -5.64 -16.53
C VAL A 33 0.82 -5.27 -16.47
N VAL A 34 0.24 -5.20 -15.29
CA VAL A 34 -1.12 -4.71 -15.07
C VAL A 34 -1.03 -3.26 -14.63
N TRP A 35 -1.71 -2.39 -15.35
CA TRP A 35 -1.80 -0.96 -15.08
C TRP A 35 -3.16 -0.65 -14.47
N LEU A 36 -3.15 0.04 -13.33
CA LEU A 36 -4.36 0.52 -12.67
C LEU A 36 -4.46 2.04 -12.85
N ASP A 37 -5.64 2.49 -13.23
CA ASP A 37 -5.91 3.88 -13.59
C ASP A 37 -6.63 4.65 -12.49
N HIS A 38 -7.05 3.95 -11.43
CA HIS A 38 -7.90 4.44 -10.36
C HIS A 38 -7.32 4.10 -8.98
N GLY A 39 -7.84 4.76 -7.95
CA GLY A 39 -7.47 4.55 -6.55
C GLY A 39 -6.45 5.57 -6.05
N ASN A 40 -6.67 6.85 -6.37
CA ASN A 40 -5.82 7.94 -5.88
C ASN A 40 -6.09 8.19 -4.40
N LEU A 41 -5.18 7.75 -3.55
CA LEU A 41 -5.28 7.97 -2.11
C LEU A 41 -4.92 9.43 -1.77
N ILE A 42 -5.88 10.16 -1.21
CA ILE A 42 -5.65 11.54 -0.78
C ILE A 42 -4.58 11.57 0.32
N GLY A 43 -3.66 12.53 0.20
CA GLY A 43 -2.52 12.69 1.10
C GLY A 43 -1.28 11.88 0.71
N ASP A 44 -1.39 10.95 -0.25
CA ASP A 44 -0.20 10.30 -0.82
C ASP A 44 0.59 11.29 -1.68
N ASP A 45 1.88 11.43 -1.40
CA ASP A 45 2.79 12.34 -2.11
C ASP A 45 3.73 11.62 -3.09
N THR A 46 3.44 10.34 -3.38
CA THR A 46 4.27 9.47 -4.22
C THR A 46 3.76 9.32 -5.65
N ASP A 47 2.78 10.12 -6.06
CA ASP A 47 2.05 10.01 -7.34
C ASP A 47 1.24 8.70 -7.47
N GLY A 48 0.70 8.17 -6.37
CA GLY A 48 -0.18 7.02 -6.38
C GLY A 48 0.54 5.68 -6.50
N HIS A 49 1.47 5.41 -5.62
CA HIS A 49 2.11 4.10 -5.52
C HIS A 49 1.09 2.99 -5.25
N ILE A 50 1.26 1.85 -5.94
CA ILE A 50 0.31 0.72 -5.87
C ILE A 50 0.19 0.10 -4.47
N ASP A 51 1.25 0.15 -3.66
CA ASP A 51 1.29 -0.46 -2.33
C ASP A 51 0.43 0.26 -1.29
N THR A 52 -0.10 1.45 -1.63
CA THR A 52 -1.08 2.17 -0.81
C THR A 52 -2.53 1.73 -1.08
N ILE A 53 -2.80 1.08 -2.21
CA ILE A 53 -4.17 0.76 -2.66
C ILE A 53 -4.41 -0.71 -2.93
N VAL A 54 -3.44 -1.46 -3.52
CA VAL A 54 -3.59 -2.88 -3.89
C VAL A 54 -2.34 -3.66 -3.54
N ARG A 55 -2.52 -4.85 -2.97
CA ARG A 55 -1.44 -5.78 -2.63
C ARG A 55 -1.71 -7.17 -3.17
N VAL A 56 -0.65 -7.81 -3.63
CA VAL A 56 -0.69 -9.22 -4.07
C VAL A 56 -0.48 -10.14 -2.88
N ALA A 57 -1.25 -11.22 -2.84
CA ALA A 57 -1.14 -12.28 -1.86
C ALA A 57 -1.13 -13.67 -2.54
N PRO A 58 -0.83 -14.76 -1.81
CA PRO A 58 -0.85 -16.11 -2.37
C PRO A 58 -2.21 -16.49 -3.00
N HIS A 59 -2.18 -17.48 -3.88
CA HIS A 59 -3.37 -18.07 -4.53
C HIS A 59 -4.18 -17.04 -5.33
N ASP A 60 -3.50 -16.28 -6.20
CA ASP A 60 -4.12 -15.31 -7.10
C ASP A 60 -5.06 -14.32 -6.38
N THR A 61 -4.65 -13.92 -5.18
CA THR A 61 -5.43 -13.03 -4.33
C THR A 61 -4.89 -11.60 -4.42
N LEU A 62 -5.80 -10.65 -4.58
CA LEU A 62 -5.53 -9.21 -4.45
C LEU A 62 -6.29 -8.69 -3.24
N LEU A 63 -5.56 -8.04 -2.32
CA LEU A 63 -6.17 -7.20 -1.29
C LEU A 63 -6.17 -5.76 -1.80
N TYR A 64 -7.29 -5.09 -1.66
CA TYR A 64 -7.44 -3.71 -2.13
C TYR A 64 -8.27 -2.89 -1.14
N VAL A 65 -7.99 -1.60 -1.08
CA VAL A 65 -8.80 -0.68 -0.27
C VAL A 65 -10.08 -0.35 -1.03
N GLY A 66 -11.23 -0.48 -0.37
CA GLY A 66 -12.52 -0.08 -0.91
C GLY A 66 -13.13 1.04 -0.10
N CYS A 67 -13.73 2.02 -0.75
CA CYS A 67 -14.49 3.09 -0.14
C CYS A 67 -15.98 2.83 -0.31
N ASP A 68 -16.70 2.63 0.79
CA ASP A 68 -18.15 2.34 0.78
C ASP A 68 -19.00 3.54 1.22
N ASP A 69 -18.37 4.63 1.64
CA ASP A 69 -19.07 5.87 2.02
C ASP A 69 -19.23 6.78 0.80
N PRO A 70 -20.46 6.98 0.28
CA PRO A 70 -20.69 7.86 -0.87
C PRO A 70 -20.45 9.34 -0.60
N GLU A 71 -20.32 9.74 0.66
CA GLU A 71 -19.98 11.11 1.04
C GLU A 71 -18.47 11.35 1.12
N ASP A 72 -17.64 10.29 1.03
CA ASP A 72 -16.18 10.43 0.98
C ASP A 72 -15.77 10.90 -0.43
N GLU A 73 -14.93 11.92 -0.50
CA GLU A 73 -14.41 12.50 -1.75
C GLU A 73 -13.63 11.50 -2.63
N GLN A 74 -13.18 10.37 -2.06
CA GLN A 74 -12.50 9.29 -2.78
C GLN A 74 -13.44 8.21 -3.31
N TYR A 75 -14.73 8.29 -2.97
CA TYR A 75 -15.70 7.22 -3.25
C TYR A 75 -15.73 6.80 -4.71
N GLU A 76 -15.93 7.75 -5.62
CA GLU A 76 -16.09 7.44 -7.06
C GLU A 76 -14.85 6.78 -7.65
N ASP A 77 -13.65 7.26 -7.30
CA ASP A 77 -12.40 6.73 -7.83
C ASP A 77 -12.09 5.33 -7.28
N PHE A 78 -12.37 5.07 -5.98
CA PHE A 78 -12.20 3.73 -5.42
C PHE A 78 -13.28 2.74 -5.88
N GLN A 79 -14.47 3.19 -6.21
CA GLN A 79 -15.47 2.36 -6.91
C GLN A 79 -15.03 2.00 -8.34
N ALA A 80 -14.36 2.92 -9.03
CA ALA A 80 -13.78 2.66 -10.34
C ALA A 80 -12.60 1.68 -10.24
N LEU A 81 -11.74 1.80 -9.22
CA LEU A 81 -10.69 0.82 -8.91
C LEU A 81 -11.27 -0.58 -8.72
N GLU A 82 -12.31 -0.72 -7.89
CA GLU A 82 -12.94 -2.02 -7.64
C GLU A 82 -13.47 -2.66 -8.93
N LYS A 83 -14.14 -1.89 -9.79
CA LYS A 83 -14.60 -2.35 -11.11
C LYS A 83 -13.44 -2.79 -12.01
N GLN A 84 -12.34 -2.03 -12.01
CA GLN A 84 -11.15 -2.38 -12.78
C GLN A 84 -10.55 -3.70 -12.27
N LEU A 85 -10.41 -3.88 -10.95
CA LEU A 85 -9.91 -5.12 -10.37
C LEU A 85 -10.80 -6.33 -10.68
N GLN A 86 -12.13 -6.17 -10.67
CA GLN A 86 -13.09 -7.23 -11.04
C GLN A 86 -12.96 -7.67 -12.50
N SER A 87 -12.43 -6.81 -13.38
CA SER A 87 -12.19 -7.13 -14.78
C SER A 87 -10.86 -7.83 -15.05
N LEU A 88 -10.00 -7.97 -14.04
CA LEU A 88 -8.69 -8.59 -14.20
C LEU A 88 -8.75 -10.10 -14.13
N PHE A 89 -7.92 -10.73 -14.94
CA PHE A 89 -7.75 -12.18 -14.98
C PHE A 89 -6.27 -12.54 -14.77
N THR A 90 -6.03 -13.70 -14.16
CA THR A 90 -4.70 -14.29 -14.06
C THR A 90 -4.12 -14.58 -15.45
N TRP A 91 -2.87 -14.99 -15.51
CA TRP A 91 -2.27 -15.39 -16.79
C TRP A 91 -2.98 -16.62 -17.39
N GLU A 92 -3.52 -17.49 -16.54
CA GLU A 92 -4.26 -18.70 -16.91
C GLU A 92 -5.71 -18.44 -17.30
N GLY A 93 -6.19 -17.18 -17.19
CA GLY A 93 -7.54 -16.77 -17.57
C GLY A 93 -8.59 -16.91 -16.48
N TYR A 94 -8.21 -17.11 -15.22
CA TYR A 94 -9.12 -17.14 -14.08
C TYR A 94 -9.26 -15.74 -13.45
N PRO A 95 -10.43 -15.38 -12.89
CA PRO A 95 -10.55 -14.14 -12.13
C PRO A 95 -9.69 -14.19 -10.87
N TYR A 96 -9.14 -13.04 -10.46
CA TYR A 96 -8.48 -12.92 -9.16
C TYR A 96 -9.47 -13.08 -8.02
N ARG A 97 -9.01 -13.67 -6.91
CA ARG A 97 -9.73 -13.59 -5.64
C ARG A 97 -9.51 -12.18 -5.07
N LEU A 98 -10.60 -11.44 -4.89
CA LEU A 98 -10.56 -10.08 -4.36
C LEU A 98 -10.93 -10.07 -2.88
N LEU A 99 -10.12 -9.45 -2.03
CA LEU A 99 -10.38 -9.22 -0.62
C LEU A 99 -10.34 -7.71 -0.36
N LYS A 100 -11.50 -7.16 -0.01
CA LYS A 100 -11.66 -5.74 0.26
C LYS A 100 -11.20 -5.41 1.68
N LEU A 101 -10.26 -4.45 1.80
CA LEU A 101 -9.89 -3.79 3.03
C LEU A 101 -10.78 -2.56 3.21
N PRO A 102 -11.24 -2.24 4.42
CA PRO A 102 -12.03 -1.03 4.62
C PRO A 102 -11.20 0.23 4.37
N MET A 103 -11.85 1.32 3.97
CA MET A 103 -11.24 2.65 4.00
C MET A 103 -11.22 3.14 5.46
N PRO A 104 -10.06 3.57 6.00
CA PRO A 104 -10.05 4.25 7.30
C PRO A 104 -10.91 5.52 7.27
N ASP A 105 -11.50 5.87 8.41
CA ASP A 105 -12.09 7.21 8.56
C ASP A 105 -11.01 8.27 8.35
N PRO A 106 -11.35 9.42 7.74
CA PRO A 106 -10.38 10.46 7.44
C PRO A 106 -9.59 10.90 8.67
N ILE A 107 -8.27 10.93 8.52
CA ILE A 107 -7.34 11.46 9.52
C ILE A 107 -6.72 12.70 8.92
N PHE A 108 -6.71 13.78 9.69
CA PHE A 108 -6.19 15.08 9.26
C PHE A 108 -4.93 15.44 10.06
N ASP A 109 -3.99 16.13 9.40
CA ASP A 109 -2.87 16.71 10.11
C ASP A 109 -3.36 17.91 10.92
N GLU A 110 -3.30 17.79 12.24
CA GLU A 110 -3.71 18.89 13.15
C GLU A 110 -2.74 20.09 13.10
N GLY A 111 -1.66 20.00 12.28
CA GLY A 111 -0.63 21.02 12.18
C GLY A 111 0.07 21.28 13.51
N ASP A 112 1.16 22.05 13.49
CA ASP A 112 1.61 22.73 14.70
C ASP A 112 0.52 23.75 15.09
N ARG A 113 -0.09 23.60 16.26
CA ARG A 113 -1.18 24.41 16.82
C ARG A 113 -0.84 25.92 16.99
N LEU A 114 0.09 26.42 16.20
CA LEU A 114 0.48 27.81 16.15
C LEU A 114 -0.33 28.65 15.16
N THR A 115 -1.17 28.02 14.33
CA THR A 115 -2.08 28.75 13.46
C THR A 115 -3.38 29.06 14.21
N THR A 116 -3.74 30.33 14.26
CA THR A 116 -4.88 30.88 14.99
C THR A 116 -6.24 30.55 14.36
N ASP A 117 -6.27 29.78 13.29
CA ASP A 117 -7.51 29.39 12.61
C ASP A 117 -8.00 28.04 13.15
N LYS A 118 -8.93 28.12 14.13
CA LYS A 118 -9.49 26.96 14.83
C LYS A 118 -10.45 26.12 13.97
N ASP A 119 -10.82 26.60 12.79
CA ASP A 119 -11.79 25.98 11.90
C ASP A 119 -11.16 25.30 10.68
N SER A 120 -9.84 25.44 10.44
CA SER A 120 -9.16 24.72 9.38
C SER A 120 -8.87 23.29 9.83
N LYS A 121 -9.61 22.34 9.30
CA LYS A 121 -9.12 20.95 9.25
C LYS A 121 -7.82 20.98 8.44
N GLY A 122 -6.73 20.44 9.01
CA GLY A 122 -5.48 20.26 8.25
C GLY A 122 -5.67 19.37 7.02
N ASP A 123 -4.61 19.15 6.27
CA ASP A 123 -4.65 18.27 5.10
C ASP A 123 -4.97 16.83 5.51
N ARG A 124 -5.78 16.14 4.69
CA ARG A 124 -6.09 14.71 4.91
C ARG A 124 -4.82 13.88 4.71
N LEU A 125 -4.52 13.00 5.67
CA LEU A 125 -3.37 12.11 5.65
C LEU A 125 -3.70 10.79 4.94
N PRO A 126 -2.70 10.12 4.31
CA PRO A 126 -2.90 8.91 3.51
C PRO A 126 -3.08 7.66 4.37
N ALA A 127 -4.15 7.59 5.13
CA ALA A 127 -4.47 6.40 5.93
C ALA A 127 -4.96 5.26 5.02
N THR A 128 -4.30 4.11 5.09
CA THR A 128 -4.65 2.93 4.28
C THR A 128 -4.21 1.64 4.96
N TYR A 129 -5.07 0.62 4.97
CA TYR A 129 -4.69 -0.72 5.45
C TYR A 129 -3.90 -1.55 4.44
N ALA A 130 -3.81 -1.11 3.17
CA ALA A 130 -3.04 -1.84 2.16
C ALA A 130 -1.52 -1.71 2.32
N ASN A 131 -1.04 -0.68 3.01
CA ASN A 131 0.41 -0.46 3.15
C ASN A 131 1.05 -1.35 4.24
N PHE A 132 0.76 -2.65 4.18
CA PHE A 132 1.29 -3.66 5.10
C PHE A 132 2.59 -4.28 4.61
N LEU A 133 3.43 -4.74 5.55
CA LEU A 133 4.68 -5.45 5.32
C LEU A 133 4.48 -6.96 5.45
N ILE A 134 4.93 -7.71 4.45
CA ILE A 134 4.87 -9.17 4.44
C ILE A 134 6.22 -9.73 4.87
N LEU A 135 6.23 -10.49 5.97
CA LEU A 135 7.40 -11.22 6.48
C LEU A 135 7.18 -12.73 6.35
N ASN A 136 8.25 -13.52 6.59
CA ASN A 136 8.16 -14.99 6.48
C ASN A 136 7.09 -15.62 7.38
N LYS A 137 6.90 -15.11 8.60
CA LYS A 137 5.97 -15.65 9.60
C LYS A 137 4.88 -14.68 10.03
N ALA A 138 4.93 -13.45 9.58
CA ALA A 138 4.00 -12.42 10.00
C ALA A 138 3.64 -11.47 8.86
N VAL A 139 2.51 -10.77 9.01
CA VAL A 139 2.18 -9.57 8.25
C VAL A 139 2.00 -8.45 9.26
N ILE A 140 2.76 -7.37 9.11
CA ILE A 140 2.62 -6.17 9.93
C ILE A 140 1.77 -5.18 9.17
N TYR A 141 0.62 -4.78 9.73
CA TYR A 141 -0.30 -3.87 9.07
C TYR A 141 -0.53 -2.60 9.89
N PRO A 142 -0.79 -1.46 9.22
CA PRO A 142 -1.07 -0.22 9.92
C PRO A 142 -2.44 -0.28 10.61
N THR A 143 -2.53 0.30 11.81
CA THR A 143 -3.77 0.57 12.53
C THR A 143 -3.91 2.06 12.80
N TYR A 144 -5.13 2.53 13.01
CA TYR A 144 -5.43 3.96 13.08
C TYR A 144 -6.25 4.36 14.30
N ASN A 145 -6.28 3.50 15.35
CA ASN A 145 -7.15 3.67 16.52
C ASN A 145 -8.64 3.74 16.14
N GLN A 146 -9.02 2.94 15.15
CA GLN A 146 -10.39 2.75 14.66
C GLN A 146 -10.76 1.27 14.84
N PRO A 147 -11.11 0.82 16.07
CA PRO A 147 -11.11 -0.60 16.44
C PRO A 147 -11.93 -1.50 15.52
N ALA A 148 -13.07 -1.02 15.02
CA ALA A 148 -13.92 -1.80 14.12
C ALA A 148 -13.24 -2.03 12.76
N LYS A 149 -12.70 -0.97 12.15
CA LYS A 149 -12.01 -1.02 10.86
C LYS A 149 -10.64 -1.69 10.97
N ASP A 150 -9.89 -1.44 12.05
CA ASP A 150 -8.63 -2.11 12.33
C ASP A 150 -8.82 -3.63 12.41
N GLU A 151 -9.88 -4.10 13.09
CA GLU A 151 -10.19 -5.53 13.21
C GLU A 151 -10.74 -6.12 11.90
N GLU A 152 -11.52 -5.38 11.13
CA GLU A 152 -11.99 -5.81 9.81
C GLU A 152 -10.81 -5.99 8.85
N ALA A 153 -9.90 -5.03 8.78
CA ALA A 153 -8.68 -5.13 7.99
C ALA A 153 -7.83 -6.33 8.41
N ARG A 154 -7.66 -6.55 9.73
CA ARG A 154 -6.95 -7.72 10.27
C ARG A 154 -7.54 -9.02 9.76
N LYS A 155 -8.87 -9.16 9.78
CA LYS A 155 -9.56 -10.37 9.30
C LYS A 155 -9.36 -10.60 7.80
N GLN A 156 -9.44 -9.56 6.98
CA GLN A 156 -9.22 -9.68 5.54
C GLN A 156 -7.78 -10.09 5.22
N ILE A 157 -6.81 -9.51 5.93
CA ILE A 157 -5.39 -9.88 5.79
C ILE A 157 -5.17 -11.34 6.24
N GLN A 158 -5.80 -11.77 7.36
CA GLN A 158 -5.71 -13.16 7.83
C GLN A 158 -6.28 -14.17 6.81
N LEU A 159 -7.33 -13.81 6.07
CA LEU A 159 -7.88 -14.65 5.00
C LEU A 159 -6.91 -14.83 3.82
N ALA A 160 -6.07 -13.84 3.57
CA ALA A 160 -5.03 -13.89 2.53
C ALA A 160 -3.77 -14.63 2.99
N PHE A 161 -3.48 -14.56 4.29
CA PHE A 161 -2.26 -15.13 4.90
C PHE A 161 -2.62 -15.99 6.13
N PRO A 162 -3.29 -17.14 5.92
CA PRO A 162 -3.83 -17.96 7.02
C PRO A 162 -2.74 -18.49 7.98
N ASP A 163 -1.53 -18.70 7.47
CA ASP A 163 -0.41 -19.30 8.22
C ASP A 163 0.54 -18.25 8.83
N ARG A 164 0.15 -16.99 8.86
CA ARG A 164 0.98 -15.90 9.38
C ARG A 164 0.32 -15.17 10.54
N ASP A 165 1.12 -14.70 11.46
CA ASP A 165 0.68 -13.79 12.52
C ASP A 165 0.36 -12.42 11.92
N ILE A 166 -0.83 -11.88 12.18
CA ILE A 166 -1.24 -10.56 11.72
C ILE A 166 -1.09 -9.56 12.86
N ILE A 167 -0.11 -8.68 12.74
CA ILE A 167 0.32 -7.76 13.80
C ILE A 167 -0.02 -6.33 13.41
N GLY A 168 -0.88 -5.68 14.18
CA GLY A 168 -1.23 -4.27 13.99
C GLY A 168 -0.22 -3.33 14.66
N VAL A 169 0.13 -2.24 13.99
CA VAL A 169 0.98 -1.17 14.51
C VAL A 169 0.29 0.16 14.31
N ASP A 170 0.12 0.94 15.38
CA ASP A 170 -0.46 2.27 15.30
C ASP A 170 0.39 3.18 14.42
N SER A 171 -0.16 3.57 13.29
CA SER A 171 0.53 4.29 12.23
C SER A 171 0.10 5.74 12.08
N ARG A 172 -0.69 6.28 13.01
CA ARG A 172 -1.16 7.67 12.96
C ARG A 172 -0.02 8.69 12.96
N THR A 173 1.08 8.38 13.64
CA THR A 173 2.31 9.21 13.58
C THR A 173 3.06 8.99 12.27
N ILE A 174 3.10 7.75 11.78
CA ILE A 174 3.85 7.39 10.57
C ILE A 174 3.27 8.10 9.35
N ILE A 175 1.95 8.12 9.19
CA ILE A 175 1.30 8.71 8.01
C ILE A 175 1.48 10.23 7.89
N ARG A 176 1.94 10.92 8.94
CA ARG A 176 2.26 12.37 8.89
C ARG A 176 3.42 12.70 7.94
N GLN A 177 4.23 11.71 7.57
CA GLN A 177 5.29 11.85 6.55
C GLN A 177 4.81 11.40 5.15
N HIS A 178 3.49 11.29 4.94
CA HIS A 178 2.81 10.94 3.70
C HIS A 178 3.07 9.53 3.15
N GLY A 179 3.63 8.63 3.95
CA GLY A 179 3.76 7.20 3.70
C GLY A 179 3.28 6.38 4.91
N SER A 180 3.36 5.05 4.85
CA SER A 180 3.00 4.19 5.97
C SER A 180 4.03 3.07 6.19
N ILE A 181 3.66 1.94 6.80
CA ILE A 181 4.59 0.89 7.25
C ILE A 181 5.45 0.35 6.12
N HIS A 182 4.85 -0.04 5.00
CA HIS A 182 5.59 -0.61 3.87
C HIS A 182 6.58 0.40 3.29
N CYS A 183 6.19 1.67 3.19
CA CYS A 183 7.02 2.75 2.67
C CYS A 183 8.30 3.00 3.50
N LEU A 184 8.31 2.61 4.77
CA LEU A 184 9.49 2.71 5.67
C LEU A 184 10.44 1.51 5.58
N THR A 185 10.14 0.53 4.73
CA THR A 185 10.85 -0.74 4.73
C THR A 185 11.54 -1.03 3.40
N MET A 186 12.54 -1.88 3.46
CA MET A 186 13.17 -2.51 2.29
C MET A 186 13.01 -4.02 2.43
N GLN A 187 12.37 -4.65 1.44
CA GLN A 187 12.18 -6.09 1.43
C GLN A 187 13.25 -6.76 0.56
N LEU A 188 13.96 -7.70 1.16
CA LEU A 188 14.98 -8.50 0.47
C LEU A 188 14.52 -9.96 0.44
N PRO A 189 14.57 -10.64 -0.71
CA PRO A 189 14.25 -12.06 -0.78
C PRO A 189 15.30 -12.90 -0.03
N GLU A 190 14.89 -14.08 0.40
CA GLU A 190 15.77 -15.03 1.04
C GLU A 190 16.99 -15.34 0.15
N GLY A 191 18.18 -15.32 0.74
CA GLY A 191 19.44 -15.55 0.02
C GLY A 191 20.00 -14.36 -0.76
N ALA A 192 19.31 -13.21 -0.77
CA ALA A 192 19.81 -11.98 -1.42
C ALA A 192 21.01 -11.38 -0.67
N LEU A 193 21.03 -11.51 0.65
CA LEU A 193 22.17 -11.11 1.46
C LEU A 193 23.11 -12.31 1.63
N LYS A 194 24.33 -12.19 1.11
CA LYS A 194 25.40 -13.15 1.37
C LYS A 194 26.01 -12.81 2.73
N GLY A 195 25.97 -13.72 3.65
CA GLY A 195 26.64 -13.64 4.93
C GLY A 195 26.01 -14.61 5.92
N ASP A 196 26.81 -15.51 6.46
CA ASP A 196 26.44 -16.20 7.69
C ASP A 196 26.24 -15.15 8.79
N ARG A 197 25.32 -15.41 9.72
CA ARG A 197 25.06 -14.52 10.88
C ARG A 197 26.32 -14.21 11.70
N ASN A 198 27.42 -14.92 11.45
CA ASN A 198 28.71 -14.77 12.10
C ASN A 198 29.60 -13.69 11.47
N ASP A 199 29.25 -13.15 10.30
CA ASP A 199 30.05 -12.14 9.61
C ASP A 199 29.74 -10.69 10.03
N TYR A 200 28.71 -10.51 10.86
CA TYR A 200 28.46 -9.20 11.47
C TYR A 200 29.16 -9.12 12.82
N PRO A 201 30.06 -8.17 13.05
CA PRO A 201 30.55 -7.91 14.40
C PRO A 201 29.34 -7.68 15.30
N GLU A 202 29.34 -8.35 16.47
CA GLU A 202 28.28 -8.20 17.47
C GLU A 202 27.87 -6.73 17.55
N ALA A 203 26.56 -6.49 17.38
CA ALA A 203 26.01 -5.15 17.42
C ALA A 203 26.60 -4.44 18.64
N ALA A 204 27.35 -3.38 18.39
CA ALA A 204 27.95 -2.58 19.45
C ALA A 204 26.88 -2.31 20.49
N GLN A 205 27.09 -2.82 21.70
CA GLN A 205 26.21 -2.58 22.83
C GLN A 205 26.13 -1.04 22.99
N TRP A 206 25.01 -0.47 22.57
CA TRP A 206 24.67 0.89 22.91
C TRP A 206 24.40 0.91 24.42
N GLN A 207 25.46 1.09 25.20
CA GLN A 207 25.33 1.44 26.59
C GLN A 207 24.88 2.91 26.64
N THR A 208 23.71 3.10 27.22
CA THR A 208 23.07 4.37 27.59
C THR A 208 24.00 5.36 28.30
#